data_8d6b34fb50d68ea3119273cdad08b849
#
_entry.id   8d6b34fb50d68ea3119273cdad08b849
#
_cell.length_a   1.000
_cell.length_b   1.000
_cell.length_c   1.000
_cell.angle_alpha   90.00
_cell.angle_beta   90.00
_cell.angle_gamma   90.00
#
_symmetry.space_group_name_H-M   'P 1'
#
loop_
_entity.id
_entity.type
_entity.pdbx_description
1 polymer ?
#
loop_
_entity_poly.entity_id
_entity_poly.type
_entity_poly.pdbx_seq_one_letter_code
_entity_poly.pdbx_strand_id
1 'polypeptide(L)'
;KRKKLKYIQYNDFFKNNKKKYDLVIIVDVLHHVGIESSYKILKKLSKISKNIIVKDHFEHGFFSRQLLRFVDFYANYAYDVNIPKKYYDYSSWKKTIKKSRLKEVKIIESFQQHDGLFNFILNKKHHFVSHLKHVKK
;
A
#
# COMPACT_ATOMS: atom_id res chain seq x y z
N LYS A 1 -24.59 18.23 3.92
CA LYS A 1 -24.93 17.10 2.99
C LYS A 1 -23.79 16.08 3.06
N ARG A 2 -24.05 14.87 3.59
CA ARG A 2 -23.07 13.76 3.54
C ARG A 2 -22.88 13.34 2.08
N LYS A 3 -21.64 13.45 1.56
CA LYS A 3 -21.33 12.90 0.24
C LYS A 3 -21.45 11.38 0.30
N LYS A 4 -22.24 10.79 -0.59
CA LYS A 4 -22.37 9.33 -0.68
C LYS A 4 -21.04 8.71 -1.09
N LEU A 5 -20.61 7.65 -0.39
CA LEU A 5 -19.51 6.81 -0.83
C LEU A 5 -19.88 6.16 -2.16
N LYS A 6 -18.93 6.12 -3.09
CA LYS A 6 -19.09 5.47 -4.39
C LYS A 6 -18.02 4.38 -4.51
N TYR A 7 -18.45 3.15 -4.71
CA TYR A 7 -17.57 2.02 -5.02
C TYR A 7 -17.39 1.91 -6.53
N ILE A 8 -16.15 1.79 -6.99
CA ILE A 8 -15.79 1.68 -8.40
C ILE A 8 -14.71 0.62 -8.51
N GLN A 9 -14.83 -0.29 -9.46
CA GLN A 9 -13.78 -1.26 -9.75
C GLN A 9 -12.51 -0.55 -10.28
N TYR A 10 -11.34 -1.07 -9.93
CA TYR A 10 -10.04 -0.50 -10.28
C TYR A 10 -9.90 -0.22 -11.79
N ASN A 11 -10.27 -1.19 -12.64
CA ASN A 11 -10.14 -1.04 -14.08
C ASN A 11 -11.03 0.05 -14.64
N ASP A 12 -12.26 0.17 -14.16
CA ASP A 12 -13.23 1.19 -14.59
C ASP A 12 -12.84 2.56 -14.09
N PHE A 13 -12.28 2.64 -12.88
CA PHE A 13 -11.76 3.87 -12.33
C PHE A 13 -10.72 4.52 -13.24
N PHE A 14 -9.73 3.75 -13.71
CA PHE A 14 -8.67 4.31 -14.55
C PHE A 14 -9.05 4.50 -16.02
N LYS A 15 -10.02 3.76 -16.55
CA LYS A 15 -10.50 3.93 -17.93
C LYS A 15 -11.20 5.28 -18.14
N ASN A 16 -12.05 5.66 -17.19
CA ASN A 16 -13.02 6.75 -17.38
C ASN A 16 -12.73 7.99 -16.50
N ASN A 17 -11.71 7.93 -15.63
CA ASN A 17 -11.49 8.98 -14.65
C ASN A 17 -10.50 10.06 -15.14
N LYS A 18 -11.05 11.19 -15.53
CA LYS A 18 -10.29 12.43 -15.82
C LYS A 18 -10.17 13.37 -14.62
N LYS A 19 -10.79 13.03 -13.48
CA LYS A 19 -10.81 13.89 -12.29
C LYS A 19 -9.45 13.93 -11.61
N LYS A 20 -9.15 15.07 -11.00
CA LYS A 20 -8.03 15.25 -10.08
C LYS A 20 -8.55 15.15 -8.64
N TYR A 21 -7.71 14.64 -7.77
CA TYR A 21 -8.00 14.47 -6.35
C TYR A 21 -6.94 15.20 -5.54
N ASP A 22 -7.33 15.77 -4.42
CA ASP A 22 -6.39 16.40 -3.48
C ASP A 22 -5.51 15.35 -2.81
N LEU A 23 -6.09 14.18 -2.53
CA LEU A 23 -5.46 13.08 -1.85
C LEU A 23 -5.96 11.74 -2.40
N VAL A 24 -5.04 10.79 -2.55
CA VAL A 24 -5.33 9.36 -2.74
C VAL A 24 -4.76 8.60 -1.56
N ILE A 25 -5.54 7.69 -1.00
CA ILE A 25 -5.11 6.79 0.09
C ILE A 25 -5.17 5.35 -0.43
N ILE A 26 -4.11 4.59 -0.19
CA ILE A 26 -3.99 3.16 -0.50
C ILE A 26 -3.70 2.44 0.82
N VAL A 27 -4.51 1.46 1.15
CA VAL A 27 -4.38 0.71 2.41
C VAL A 27 -4.35 -0.78 2.10
N ASP A 28 -3.23 -1.43 2.42
CA ASP A 28 -3.03 -2.88 2.32
C ASP A 28 -3.38 -3.47 0.93
N VAL A 29 -2.92 -2.82 -0.14
CA VAL A 29 -3.21 -3.22 -1.53
C VAL A 29 -1.96 -3.53 -2.32
N LEU A 30 -0.87 -2.75 -2.15
CA LEU A 30 0.25 -2.81 -3.08
C LEU A 30 1.02 -4.12 -2.99
N HIS A 31 1.09 -4.76 -1.82
CA HIS A 31 1.73 -6.05 -1.67
C HIS A 31 1.00 -7.17 -2.42
N HIS A 32 -0.34 -7.10 -2.57
CA HIS A 32 -1.11 -8.10 -3.33
C HIS A 32 -0.90 -8.02 -4.85
N VAL A 33 -0.61 -6.84 -5.37
CA VAL A 33 -0.32 -6.67 -6.81
C VAL A 33 1.14 -6.96 -7.16
N GLY A 34 1.97 -7.20 -6.15
CA GLY A 34 3.38 -7.50 -6.26
C GLY A 34 4.27 -6.26 -6.41
N ILE A 35 5.45 -6.35 -5.81
CA ILE A 35 6.43 -5.25 -5.72
C ILE A 35 6.81 -4.71 -7.10
N GLU A 36 6.99 -5.62 -8.08
CA GLU A 36 7.38 -5.23 -9.45
C GLU A 36 6.28 -4.51 -10.23
N SER A 37 5.01 -4.66 -9.83
CA SER A 37 3.87 -4.03 -10.52
C SER A 37 3.36 -2.77 -9.82
N SER A 38 3.57 -2.65 -8.53
CA SER A 38 3.03 -1.56 -7.70
C SER A 38 3.52 -0.17 -8.11
N TYR A 39 4.76 -0.05 -8.66
CA TYR A 39 5.21 1.24 -9.20
C TYR A 39 4.35 1.75 -10.36
N LYS A 40 3.76 0.85 -11.16
CA LYS A 40 2.86 1.23 -12.26
C LYS A 40 1.57 1.85 -11.73
N ILE A 41 1.03 1.30 -10.63
CA ILE A 41 -0.14 1.84 -9.93
C ILE A 41 0.18 3.23 -9.37
N LEU A 42 1.26 3.35 -8.61
CA LEU A 42 1.68 4.63 -8.04
C LEU A 42 1.90 5.70 -9.12
N LYS A 43 2.53 5.32 -10.25
CA LYS A 43 2.72 6.21 -11.40
C LYS A 43 1.40 6.64 -12.05
N LYS A 44 0.39 5.76 -12.12
CA LYS A 44 -0.96 6.15 -12.60
C LYS A 44 -1.63 7.11 -11.61
N LEU A 45 -1.55 6.83 -10.30
CA LEU A 45 -2.15 7.65 -9.26
C LEU A 45 -1.50 9.04 -9.15
N SER A 46 -0.19 9.15 -9.39
CA SER A 46 0.50 10.45 -9.41
C SER A 46 0.04 11.38 -10.54
N LYS A 47 -0.59 10.83 -11.58
CA LYS A 47 -1.20 11.65 -12.64
C LYS A 47 -2.52 12.29 -12.21
N ILE A 48 -3.20 11.73 -11.22
CA ILE A 48 -4.53 12.19 -10.78
C ILE A 48 -4.52 12.83 -9.39
N SER A 49 -3.46 12.68 -8.62
CA SER A 49 -3.30 13.32 -7.31
C SER A 49 -1.86 13.78 -7.06
N LYS A 50 -1.73 14.91 -6.38
CA LYS A 50 -0.44 15.44 -5.93
C LYS A 50 0.04 14.78 -4.63
N ASN A 51 -0.89 14.26 -3.83
CA ASN A 51 -0.61 13.63 -2.55
C ASN A 51 -1.13 12.19 -2.57
N ILE A 52 -0.27 11.25 -2.23
CA ILE A 52 -0.61 9.83 -2.10
C ILE A 52 -0.15 9.37 -0.73
N ILE A 53 -1.06 8.81 0.05
CA ILE A 53 -0.73 8.12 1.30
C ILE A 53 -0.83 6.62 1.04
N VAL A 54 0.22 5.91 1.39
CA VAL A 54 0.28 4.45 1.31
C VAL A 54 0.47 3.91 2.71
N LYS A 55 -0.45 3.06 3.15
CA LYS A 55 -0.29 2.18 4.31
C LYS A 55 -0.08 0.77 3.77
N ASP A 56 0.99 0.11 4.21
CA ASP A 56 1.31 -1.25 3.78
C ASP A 56 2.23 -1.95 4.80
N HIS A 57 2.78 -3.12 4.44
CA HIS A 57 3.55 -3.97 5.33
C HIS A 57 5.03 -4.04 4.92
N PHE A 58 5.91 -4.07 5.93
CA PHE A 58 7.33 -4.42 5.78
C PHE A 58 7.60 -5.83 6.31
N GLU A 59 8.33 -6.62 5.51
CA GLU A 59 8.94 -7.86 5.97
C GLU A 59 10.36 -7.60 6.51
N HIS A 60 10.73 -8.35 7.54
CA HIS A 60 12.04 -8.27 8.20
C HIS A 60 12.73 -9.64 8.17
N GLY A 61 12.83 -10.26 6.98
CA GLY A 61 13.42 -11.57 6.77
C GLY A 61 12.40 -12.70 6.71
N PHE A 62 12.90 -13.93 6.66
CA PHE A 62 12.12 -15.13 6.33
C PHE A 62 10.92 -15.34 7.28
N PHE A 63 11.13 -15.35 8.58
CA PHE A 63 10.07 -15.61 9.56
C PHE A 63 8.97 -14.54 9.52
N SER A 64 9.36 -13.28 9.44
CA SER A 64 8.44 -12.16 9.29
C SER A 64 7.58 -12.30 8.02
N ARG A 65 8.18 -12.72 6.92
CA ARG A 65 7.47 -12.98 5.66
C ARG A 65 6.43 -14.09 5.80
N GLN A 66 6.79 -15.22 6.43
CA GLN A 66 5.85 -16.33 6.62
C GLN A 66 4.69 -15.93 7.52
N LEU A 67 4.98 -15.15 8.56
CA LEU A 67 3.95 -14.62 9.45
C LEU A 67 2.94 -13.73 8.69
N LEU A 68 3.44 -12.77 7.92
CA LEU A 68 2.58 -11.89 7.11
C LEU A 68 1.75 -12.69 6.11
N ARG A 69 2.34 -13.68 5.44
CA ARG A 69 1.63 -14.57 4.51
C ARG A 69 0.51 -15.36 5.20
N PHE A 70 0.78 -15.86 6.40
CA PHE A 70 -0.24 -16.58 7.18
C PHE A 70 -1.41 -15.66 7.55
N VAL A 71 -1.10 -14.45 8.02
CA VAL A 71 -2.14 -13.45 8.37
C VAL A 71 -2.95 -13.04 7.14
N ASP A 72 -2.29 -12.77 6.01
CA ASP A 72 -2.97 -12.44 4.76
C ASP A 72 -3.84 -13.60 4.25
N PHE A 73 -3.36 -14.82 4.34
CA PHE A 73 -4.16 -15.99 4.00
C PHE A 73 -5.42 -16.06 4.84
N TYR A 74 -5.29 -15.94 6.18
CA TYR A 74 -6.43 -16.02 7.07
C TYR A 74 -7.43 -14.87 6.87
N ALA A 75 -6.91 -13.64 6.71
CA ALA A 75 -7.76 -12.45 6.50
C ALA A 75 -8.48 -12.44 5.15
N ASN A 76 -7.91 -13.09 4.12
CA ASN A 76 -8.42 -13.02 2.76
C ASN A 76 -8.97 -14.37 2.24
N TYR A 77 -9.04 -15.39 3.08
CA TYR A 77 -9.46 -16.75 2.71
C TYR A 77 -10.80 -16.80 1.94
N ALA A 78 -11.76 -15.95 2.33
CA ALA A 78 -13.09 -15.91 1.71
C ALA A 78 -13.18 -15.03 0.46
N TYR A 79 -12.11 -14.33 0.06
CA TYR A 79 -12.18 -13.28 -0.95
C TYR A 79 -11.37 -13.56 -2.21
N ASP A 80 -10.78 -14.74 -2.36
CA ASP A 80 -9.93 -15.13 -3.50
C ASP A 80 -8.81 -14.12 -3.82
N VAL A 81 -8.21 -13.55 -2.79
CA VAL A 81 -7.13 -12.59 -2.91
C VAL A 81 -5.79 -13.31 -3.01
N ASN A 82 -4.99 -12.94 -3.99
CA ASN A 82 -3.67 -13.52 -4.18
C ASN A 82 -2.74 -13.23 -2.99
N ILE A 83 -2.21 -14.28 -2.38
CA ILE A 83 -1.27 -14.15 -1.26
C ILE A 83 0.13 -13.84 -1.81
N PRO A 84 0.75 -12.73 -1.41
CA PRO A 84 2.03 -12.32 -1.97
C PRO A 84 3.16 -13.29 -1.60
N LYS A 85 4.09 -13.48 -2.54
CA LYS A 85 5.32 -14.24 -2.30
C LYS A 85 6.33 -13.46 -1.45
N LYS A 86 6.30 -12.12 -1.55
CA LYS A 86 7.17 -11.18 -0.82
C LYS A 86 6.40 -9.92 -0.47
N TYR A 87 6.73 -9.33 0.66
CA TYR A 87 6.30 -7.99 1.07
C TYR A 87 7.41 -6.98 0.80
N TYR A 88 7.14 -5.72 1.05
CA TYR A 88 8.20 -4.71 0.98
C TYR A 88 9.22 -4.93 2.11
N ASP A 89 10.47 -4.69 1.79
CA ASP A 89 11.49 -4.21 2.71
C ASP A 89 11.77 -2.74 2.39
N TYR A 90 12.54 -2.08 3.23
CA TYR A 90 12.85 -0.66 3.04
C TYR A 90 13.52 -0.37 1.69
N SER A 91 14.41 -1.25 1.23
CA SER A 91 15.12 -1.10 -0.04
C SER A 91 14.18 -1.22 -1.24
N SER A 92 13.33 -2.25 -1.28
CA SER A 92 12.35 -2.46 -2.35
C SER A 92 11.30 -1.36 -2.38
N TRP A 93 10.88 -0.84 -1.21
CA TRP A 93 10.00 0.32 -1.12
C TRP A 93 10.63 1.55 -1.75
N LYS A 94 11.88 1.91 -1.38
CA LYS A 94 12.60 3.05 -1.98
C LYS A 94 12.80 2.90 -3.48
N LYS A 95 13.10 1.69 -3.97
CA LYS A 95 13.16 1.41 -5.42
C LYS A 95 11.82 1.64 -6.11
N THR A 96 10.71 1.20 -5.48
CA THR A 96 9.35 1.38 -6.00
C THR A 96 9.00 2.86 -6.12
N ILE A 97 9.28 3.66 -5.08
CA ILE A 97 9.07 5.12 -5.09
C ILE A 97 9.86 5.76 -6.24
N LYS A 98 11.16 5.45 -6.35
CA LYS A 98 12.04 5.98 -7.40
C LYS A 98 11.53 5.63 -8.81
N LYS A 99 11.17 4.37 -9.06
CA LYS A 99 10.57 3.92 -10.34
C LYS A 99 9.25 4.64 -10.65
N SER A 100 8.49 5.02 -9.62
CA SER A 100 7.22 5.76 -9.75
C SER A 100 7.40 7.25 -10.04
N ARG A 101 8.62 7.77 -9.99
CA ARG A 101 8.95 9.21 -10.05
C ARG A 101 8.23 10.03 -8.95
N LEU A 102 8.15 9.43 -7.76
CA LEU A 102 7.61 10.05 -6.57
C LEU A 102 8.73 10.38 -5.59
N LYS A 103 8.46 11.33 -4.69
CA LYS A 103 9.30 11.65 -3.53
C LYS A 103 8.53 11.30 -2.27
N GLU A 104 9.17 10.60 -1.36
CA GLU A 104 8.66 10.38 -0.02
C GLU A 104 8.88 11.65 0.80
N VAL A 105 7.80 12.22 1.29
CA VAL A 105 7.81 13.42 2.13
C VAL A 105 7.99 13.04 3.59
N LYS A 106 7.31 11.97 4.00
CA LYS A 106 7.34 11.44 5.36
C LYS A 106 7.02 9.95 5.32
N ILE A 107 7.70 9.18 6.15
CA ILE A 107 7.34 7.81 6.48
C ILE A 107 7.16 7.69 8.00
N ILE A 108 6.15 6.94 8.41
CA ILE A 108 5.94 6.52 9.79
C ILE A 108 6.04 5.00 9.76
N GLU A 109 7.01 4.47 10.46
CA GLU A 109 7.24 3.05 10.63
C GLU A 109 6.90 2.63 12.06
N SER A 110 6.60 1.37 12.24
CA SER A 110 6.44 0.80 13.58
C SER A 110 5.31 1.42 14.40
N PHE A 111 4.12 1.55 13.83
CA PHE A 111 2.94 1.97 14.58
C PHE A 111 2.03 0.77 14.94
N GLN A 112 1.41 0.86 16.11
CA GLN A 112 0.46 -0.15 16.56
C GLN A 112 -0.86 -0.02 15.80
N GLN A 113 -1.27 -1.11 15.15
CA GLN A 113 -2.52 -1.16 14.39
C GLN A 113 -3.58 -2.01 15.08
N HIS A 114 -3.17 -3.00 15.85
CA HIS A 114 -4.04 -3.96 16.49
C HIS A 114 -3.83 -3.94 18.01
N ASP A 115 -4.87 -4.31 18.75
CA ASP A 115 -4.82 -4.48 20.19
C ASP A 115 -4.83 -5.97 20.57
N GLY A 116 -4.43 -6.27 21.82
CA GLY A 116 -4.47 -7.62 22.37
C GLY A 116 -3.52 -8.61 21.67
N LEU A 117 -3.96 -9.85 21.50
CA LEU A 117 -3.17 -10.95 20.97
C LEU A 117 -2.66 -10.69 19.55
N PHE A 118 -3.44 -10.02 18.72
CA PHE A 118 -3.04 -9.67 17.35
C PHE A 118 -1.86 -8.70 17.29
N ASN A 119 -1.71 -7.82 18.28
CA ASN A 119 -0.54 -6.95 18.35
C ASN A 119 0.75 -7.72 18.71
N PHE A 120 0.63 -8.82 19.44
CA PHE A 120 1.76 -9.71 19.72
C PHE A 120 2.21 -10.47 18.48
N ILE A 121 1.25 -10.93 17.66
CA ILE A 121 1.50 -11.66 16.41
C ILE A 121 1.98 -10.69 15.31
N LEU A 122 1.22 -9.64 15.05
CA LEU A 122 1.57 -8.58 14.10
C LEU A 122 2.23 -7.41 14.83
N ASN A 123 3.50 -7.57 15.13
CA ASN A 123 4.30 -6.53 15.77
C ASN A 123 4.22 -5.22 14.97
N LYS A 124 4.19 -4.10 15.70
CA LYS A 124 4.19 -2.74 15.14
C LYS A 124 5.24 -2.51 14.04
N LYS A 125 6.36 -3.22 14.05
CA LYS A 125 7.42 -3.15 13.03
C LYS A 125 6.99 -3.56 11.63
N HIS A 126 5.89 -4.32 11.51
CA HIS A 126 5.40 -4.78 10.20
C HIS A 126 4.60 -3.73 9.44
N HIS A 127 4.27 -2.61 10.05
CA HIS A 127 3.41 -1.59 9.45
C HIS A 127 4.19 -0.31 9.11
N PHE A 128 3.88 0.28 7.97
CA PHE A 128 4.34 1.62 7.62
C PHE A 128 3.23 2.44 6.96
N VAL A 129 3.34 3.75 7.13
CA VAL A 129 2.55 4.75 6.40
C VAL A 129 3.51 5.72 5.73
N SER A 130 3.43 5.85 4.43
CA SER A 130 4.29 6.74 3.64
C SER A 130 3.47 7.78 2.91
N HIS A 131 3.85 9.06 3.06
CA HIS A 131 3.31 10.18 2.28
C HIS A 131 4.22 10.46 1.10
N LEU A 132 3.66 10.30 -0.10
CA LEU A 132 4.35 10.48 -1.37
C LEU A 132 3.83 11.71 -2.11
N LYS A 133 4.73 12.43 -2.77
CA LYS A 133 4.40 13.53 -3.69
C LYS A 133 5.06 13.34 -5.05
N HIS A 134 4.44 13.89 -6.08
CA HIS A 134 5.04 13.93 -7.40
C HIS A 134 6.29 14.83 -7.39
N VAL A 135 7.37 14.35 -8.00
CA VAL A 135 8.58 15.17 -8.22
C VAL A 135 8.25 16.12 -9.37
N LYS A 136 8.14 17.40 -9.09
CA LYS A 136 8.14 18.42 -10.14
C LYS A 136 9.52 18.39 -10.82
N LYS A 137 9.53 18.32 -12.14
CA LYS A 137 10.72 18.66 -12.93
C LYS A 137 11.04 20.12 -12.76
#